data_3b157f76157fa6451e7f127ef69d664c
#
_entry.id   3b157f76157fa6451e7f127ef69d664c
#
_cell.length_a   1.000
_cell.length_b   1.000
_cell.length_c   1.000
_cell.angle_alpha   90.00
_cell.angle_beta   90.00
_cell.angle_gamma   90.00
#
_symmetry.space_group_name_H-M   'P 1'
#
loop_
_entity.id
_entity.type
_entity.pdbx_description
1 polymer ?
#
loop_
_entity_poly.entity_id
_entity_poly.type
_entity_poly.pdbx_seq_one_letter_code
_entity_poly.pdbx_strand_id
1 'polypeptide(L)'
;CSDIVEITNEYFDEKMQQIASFVSQYYVCSLGEALSVYIPFDENINPIFNEEKFDSKIVLSAQQEKAKEFLKDKKQALLFADTGAGKTEVYIKIIEEHLNANKQAILLMPEISLTPQMQKRLEKVFGKSIAIWHSKITKKKKEEILKGLQEGSIRLIAGARSALFLPYSNLGVIVVDEEHDDSYKSDSKPRFHTKDLSIYMAKKFDLQLVLGSATVSSSSFFKIPFFRLDETYHQTKKYYSFEDSEANLSLKVIDKITKTIDSGNQVIVFLPTRANFKYQICTTCGKSVECPYC
;
A
#
# COMPACT_ATOMS: atom_id res chain seq x y z
N CYS A 1 -32.15 -11.02 -18.87
CA CYS A 1 -31.91 -11.19 -17.42
C CYS A 1 -31.97 -12.68 -17.13
N SER A 2 -31.02 -13.19 -16.33
CA SER A 2 -31.09 -14.57 -15.83
C SER A 2 -32.02 -14.61 -14.62
N ASP A 3 -32.71 -15.73 -14.42
CA ASP A 3 -33.57 -15.93 -13.25
C ASP A 3 -32.69 -16.07 -11.99
N ILE A 4 -33.25 -15.71 -10.82
CA ILE A 4 -32.59 -15.94 -9.52
C ILE A 4 -32.60 -17.44 -9.27
N VAL A 5 -31.41 -18.03 -9.14
CA VAL A 5 -31.25 -19.48 -8.97
C VAL A 5 -31.23 -19.84 -7.48
N GLU A 6 -30.62 -18.97 -6.65
CA GLU A 6 -30.44 -19.23 -5.22
C GLU A 6 -30.34 -17.92 -4.44
N ILE A 7 -30.79 -17.93 -3.19
CA ILE A 7 -30.57 -16.86 -2.22
C ILE A 7 -29.61 -17.40 -1.18
N THR A 8 -28.46 -16.74 -1.03
CA THR A 8 -27.43 -17.10 -0.02
C THR A 8 -27.61 -16.28 1.26
N ASN A 9 -26.90 -16.66 2.32
CA ASN A 9 -26.84 -15.89 3.58
C ASN A 9 -25.81 -14.73 3.50
N GLU A 10 -25.32 -14.44 2.32
CA GLU A 10 -24.35 -13.37 2.10
C GLU A 10 -25.06 -12.06 1.74
N TYR A 11 -24.58 -10.95 2.29
CA TYR A 11 -25.16 -9.64 2.01
C TYR A 11 -24.09 -8.54 1.92
N PHE A 12 -24.43 -7.49 1.20
CA PHE A 12 -23.67 -6.25 1.17
C PHE A 12 -24.34 -5.26 2.13
N ASP A 13 -23.58 -4.80 3.13
CA ASP A 13 -24.08 -3.81 4.07
C ASP A 13 -24.35 -2.44 3.41
N GLU A 14 -24.98 -1.55 4.14
CA GLU A 14 -25.31 -0.21 3.64
C GLU A 14 -24.07 0.59 3.22
N LYS A 15 -22.94 0.43 3.95
CA LYS A 15 -21.69 1.13 3.62
C LYS A 15 -21.13 0.63 2.29
N MET A 16 -21.09 -0.67 2.07
CA MET A 16 -20.64 -1.27 0.80
C MET A 16 -21.51 -0.79 -0.36
N GLN A 17 -22.84 -0.77 -0.19
CA GLN A 17 -23.77 -0.30 -1.21
C GLN A 17 -23.57 1.19 -1.54
N GLN A 18 -23.34 2.04 -0.52
CA GLN A 18 -23.05 3.46 -0.71
C GLN A 18 -21.74 3.67 -1.47
N ILE A 19 -20.69 2.92 -1.12
CA ILE A 19 -19.40 3.01 -1.82
C ILE A 19 -19.53 2.48 -3.25
N ALA A 20 -20.21 1.34 -3.47
CA ALA A 20 -20.45 0.80 -4.81
C ALA A 20 -21.24 1.76 -5.69
N SER A 21 -22.24 2.46 -5.13
CA SER A 21 -22.98 3.51 -5.83
C SER A 21 -22.08 4.67 -6.23
N PHE A 22 -21.19 5.12 -5.32
CA PHE A 22 -20.19 6.13 -5.66
C PHE A 22 -19.24 5.66 -6.75
N VAL A 23 -18.70 4.43 -6.64
CA VAL A 23 -17.80 3.84 -7.66
C VAL A 23 -18.49 3.76 -9.02
N SER A 24 -19.75 3.32 -9.05
CA SER A 24 -20.54 3.22 -10.27
C SER A 24 -20.70 4.58 -10.96
N GLN A 25 -21.03 5.62 -10.21
CA GLN A 25 -21.23 6.97 -10.74
C GLN A 25 -19.92 7.65 -11.12
N TYR A 26 -18.92 7.60 -10.24
CA TYR A 26 -17.67 8.34 -10.42
C TYR A 26 -16.76 7.71 -11.48
N TYR A 27 -16.70 6.37 -11.57
CA TYR A 27 -15.86 5.66 -12.52
C TYR A 27 -16.65 5.13 -13.74
N VAL A 28 -17.91 5.53 -13.89
CA VAL A 28 -18.77 5.23 -15.04
C VAL A 28 -18.80 3.73 -15.34
N CYS A 29 -19.30 2.95 -14.39
CA CYS A 29 -19.50 1.51 -14.52
C CYS A 29 -20.88 1.11 -14.00
N SER A 30 -21.33 -0.12 -14.28
CA SER A 30 -22.57 -0.61 -13.70
C SER A 30 -22.46 -0.84 -12.20
N LEU A 31 -23.58 -0.79 -11.48
CA LEU A 31 -23.61 -1.09 -10.04
C LEU A 31 -23.13 -2.53 -9.76
N GLY A 32 -23.49 -3.48 -10.65
CA GLY A 32 -23.00 -4.87 -10.54
C GLY A 32 -21.47 -4.97 -10.68
N GLU A 33 -20.86 -4.23 -11.63
CA GLU A 33 -19.40 -4.16 -11.75
C GLU A 33 -18.77 -3.53 -10.48
N ALA A 34 -19.42 -2.52 -9.90
CA ALA A 34 -18.93 -1.88 -8.67
C ALA A 34 -19.07 -2.81 -7.45
N LEU A 35 -20.13 -3.60 -7.35
CA LEU A 35 -20.32 -4.58 -6.27
C LEU A 35 -19.40 -5.78 -6.42
N SER A 36 -19.04 -6.18 -7.64
CA SER A 36 -18.25 -7.39 -7.90
C SER A 36 -16.84 -7.38 -7.29
N VAL A 37 -16.33 -6.22 -6.87
CA VAL A 37 -15.02 -6.12 -6.20
C VAL A 37 -15.13 -6.35 -4.69
N TYR A 38 -16.33 -6.27 -4.12
CA TYR A 38 -16.56 -6.48 -2.70
C TYR A 38 -16.73 -7.95 -2.38
N ILE A 39 -16.32 -8.30 -1.17
CA ILE A 39 -16.64 -9.59 -0.55
C ILE A 39 -17.76 -9.32 0.45
N PRO A 40 -18.90 -10.01 0.32
CA PRO A 40 -20.06 -9.80 1.19
C PRO A 40 -19.81 -10.27 2.62
N PHE A 41 -20.65 -9.81 3.53
CA PHE A 41 -20.77 -10.38 4.89
C PHE A 41 -21.55 -11.67 4.86
N ASP A 42 -21.24 -12.58 5.80
CA ASP A 42 -22.04 -13.75 6.11
C ASP A 42 -22.93 -13.45 7.34
N GLU A 43 -24.25 -13.53 7.19
CA GLU A 43 -25.23 -13.27 8.27
C GLU A 43 -25.05 -14.19 9.49
N ASN A 44 -24.43 -15.35 9.32
CA ASN A 44 -24.21 -16.31 10.42
C ASN A 44 -23.01 -15.93 11.30
N ILE A 45 -22.25 -14.90 10.95
CA ILE A 45 -21.05 -14.51 11.67
C ILE A 45 -21.28 -13.17 12.38
N ASN A 46 -21.22 -13.18 13.72
CA ASN A 46 -21.28 -11.98 14.53
C ASN A 46 -19.88 -11.62 15.05
N PRO A 47 -19.42 -10.35 14.88
CA PRO A 47 -18.11 -9.94 15.36
C PRO A 47 -18.07 -9.84 16.89
N ILE A 48 -17.10 -10.51 17.51
CA ILE A 48 -16.77 -10.37 18.93
C ILE A 48 -15.31 -9.91 19.00
N PHE A 49 -15.09 -8.65 19.35
CA PHE A 49 -13.74 -8.13 19.53
C PHE A 49 -13.25 -8.47 20.94
N ASN A 50 -12.19 -9.27 21.01
CA ASN A 50 -11.52 -9.57 22.28
C ASN A 50 -10.83 -8.31 22.81
N GLU A 51 -10.79 -8.13 24.13
CA GLU A 51 -10.10 -7.04 24.83
C GLU A 51 -8.56 -7.22 24.83
N GLU A 52 -7.99 -7.70 23.74
CA GLU A 52 -6.55 -7.80 23.58
C GLU A 52 -5.94 -6.41 23.47
N LYS A 53 -4.97 -6.11 24.34
CA LYS A 53 -4.20 -4.86 24.28
C LYS A 53 -2.93 -5.07 23.48
N PHE A 54 -2.71 -4.18 22.53
CA PHE A 54 -1.53 -4.15 21.68
C PHE A 54 -0.53 -3.12 22.23
N ASP A 55 0.70 -3.55 22.43
CA ASP A 55 1.84 -2.71 22.81
C ASP A 55 3.09 -3.20 22.07
N SER A 56 3.45 -2.54 21.00
CA SER A 56 4.59 -2.89 20.14
C SER A 56 5.94 -2.70 20.82
N LYS A 57 6.01 -2.01 21.95
CA LYS A 57 7.25 -1.57 22.59
C LYS A 57 8.20 -0.79 21.65
N ILE A 58 7.67 -0.31 20.53
CA ILE A 58 8.42 0.55 19.60
C ILE A 58 8.60 1.91 20.29
N VAL A 59 9.85 2.33 20.39
CA VAL A 59 10.22 3.67 20.87
C VAL A 59 10.35 4.56 19.64
N LEU A 60 9.52 5.57 19.54
CA LEU A 60 9.57 6.56 18.47
C LEU A 60 10.64 7.62 18.77
N SER A 61 11.28 8.16 17.74
CA SER A 61 12.11 9.36 17.87
C SER A 61 11.26 10.59 18.20
N ALA A 62 11.88 11.66 18.66
CA ALA A 62 11.17 12.90 18.97
C ALA A 62 10.38 13.44 17.75
N GLN A 63 10.91 13.29 16.54
CA GLN A 63 10.24 13.73 15.32
C GLN A 63 9.10 12.78 14.94
N GLN A 64 9.24 11.48 15.12
CA GLN A 64 8.18 10.50 14.92
C GLN A 64 7.02 10.66 15.91
N GLU A 65 7.30 11.01 17.19
CA GLU A 65 6.25 11.33 18.16
C GLU A 65 5.45 12.57 17.73
N LYS A 66 6.11 13.64 17.30
CA LYS A 66 5.42 14.82 16.73
C LYS A 66 4.59 14.47 15.48
N ALA A 67 5.12 13.60 14.63
CA ALA A 67 4.37 13.11 13.47
C ALA A 67 3.11 12.34 13.89
N LYS A 68 3.24 11.44 14.87
CA LYS A 68 2.11 10.68 15.41
C LYS A 68 1.03 11.60 16.00
N GLU A 69 1.43 12.58 16.82
CA GLU A 69 0.52 13.57 17.39
C GLU A 69 -0.20 14.38 16.31
N PHE A 70 0.54 14.88 15.31
CA PHE A 70 -0.06 15.58 14.18
C PHE A 70 -1.08 14.73 13.43
N LEU A 71 -0.77 13.46 13.18
CA LEU A 71 -1.66 12.53 12.47
C LEU A 71 -2.91 12.22 13.31
N LYS A 72 -2.76 12.09 14.63
CA LYS A 72 -3.88 11.81 15.55
C LYS A 72 -4.94 12.91 15.53
N ASP A 73 -4.53 14.17 15.46
CA ASP A 73 -5.43 15.33 15.46
C ASP A 73 -6.17 15.52 14.12
N LYS A 74 -5.84 14.76 13.10
CA LYS A 74 -6.37 14.92 11.75
C LYS A 74 -7.18 13.72 11.31
N LYS A 75 -8.35 13.96 10.73
CA LYS A 75 -9.13 12.89 10.09
C LYS A 75 -8.45 12.37 8.82
N GLN A 76 -7.81 13.25 8.08
CA GLN A 76 -7.03 12.91 6.89
C GLN A 76 -5.71 13.65 6.94
N ALA A 77 -4.60 12.93 6.86
CA ALA A 77 -3.28 13.52 6.89
C ALA A 77 -2.29 12.73 6.05
N LEU A 78 -1.21 13.40 5.67
CA LEU A 78 -0.12 12.85 4.88
C LEU A 78 1.17 12.86 5.69
N LEU A 79 1.80 11.71 5.83
CA LEU A 79 3.14 11.55 6.35
C LEU A 79 4.13 11.59 5.17
N PHE A 80 4.72 12.75 4.95
CA PHE A 80 5.74 12.96 3.95
C PHE A 80 7.12 12.66 4.57
N ALA A 81 7.70 11.52 4.27
CA ALA A 81 8.88 11.03 4.97
C ALA A 81 9.86 10.35 4.01
N ASP A 82 11.14 10.67 4.15
CA ASP A 82 12.19 10.05 3.35
C ASP A 82 12.25 8.53 3.57
N THR A 83 12.82 7.82 2.61
CA THR A 83 13.06 6.38 2.74
C THR A 83 13.99 6.13 3.92
N GLY A 84 13.59 5.23 4.84
CA GLY A 84 14.36 4.96 6.07
C GLY A 84 14.11 5.93 7.23
N ALA A 85 13.20 6.90 7.10
CA ALA A 85 12.81 7.79 8.19
C ALA A 85 11.87 7.13 9.22
N GLY A 86 11.44 5.89 8.98
CA GLY A 86 10.63 5.13 9.93
C GLY A 86 9.12 5.42 9.83
N LYS A 87 8.59 5.60 8.62
CA LYS A 87 7.13 5.70 8.39
C LYS A 87 6.36 4.56 9.04
N THR A 88 6.88 3.33 8.89
CA THR A 88 6.21 2.11 9.36
C THR A 88 6.03 2.09 10.86
N GLU A 89 7.00 2.60 11.65
CA GLU A 89 6.90 2.72 13.10
C GLU A 89 5.73 3.62 13.50
N VAL A 90 5.58 4.75 12.80
CA VAL A 90 4.47 5.68 13.04
C VAL A 90 3.13 5.03 12.69
N TYR A 91 3.05 4.30 11.55
CA TYR A 91 1.83 3.57 11.19
C TYR A 91 1.46 2.52 12.23
N ILE A 92 2.43 1.74 12.71
CA ILE A 92 2.19 0.72 13.73
C ILE A 92 1.57 1.37 14.97
N LYS A 93 2.09 2.50 15.45
CA LYS A 93 1.56 3.19 16.64
C LYS A 93 0.13 3.72 16.43
N ILE A 94 -0.19 4.24 15.26
CA ILE A 94 -1.55 4.68 14.94
C ILE A 94 -2.50 3.49 14.87
N ILE A 95 -2.07 2.40 14.22
CA ILE A 95 -2.87 1.18 14.14
C ILE A 95 -3.12 0.60 15.55
N GLU A 96 -2.10 0.55 16.41
CA GLU A 96 -2.25 0.13 17.80
C GLU A 96 -3.35 0.91 18.55
N GLU A 97 -3.36 2.24 18.40
CA GLU A 97 -4.38 3.09 19.06
C GLU A 97 -5.79 2.69 18.61
N HIS A 98 -5.99 2.42 17.32
CA HIS A 98 -7.30 1.99 16.79
C HIS A 98 -7.67 0.58 17.24
N LEU A 99 -6.73 -0.36 17.22
CA LEU A 99 -6.99 -1.72 17.70
C LEU A 99 -7.33 -1.70 19.19
N ASN A 100 -6.62 -0.90 20.00
CA ASN A 100 -6.91 -0.75 21.44
C ASN A 100 -8.25 -0.04 21.71
N ALA A 101 -8.79 0.68 20.73
CA ALA A 101 -10.13 1.24 20.75
C ALA A 101 -11.20 0.28 20.17
N ASN A 102 -10.91 -1.01 20.08
CA ASN A 102 -11.79 -2.05 19.52
C ASN A 102 -12.23 -1.80 18.08
N LYS A 103 -11.37 -1.15 17.27
CA LYS A 103 -11.59 -0.94 15.84
C LYS A 103 -10.71 -1.86 15.01
N GLN A 104 -11.04 -1.96 13.73
CA GLN A 104 -10.23 -2.64 12.72
C GLN A 104 -9.42 -1.62 11.92
N ALA A 105 -8.32 -2.08 11.34
CA ALA A 105 -7.40 -1.25 10.56
C ALA A 105 -7.06 -1.91 9.21
N ILE A 106 -6.80 -1.06 8.21
CA ILE A 106 -6.25 -1.45 6.93
C ILE A 106 -4.90 -0.76 6.75
N LEU A 107 -3.88 -1.54 6.38
CA LEU A 107 -2.61 -1.03 5.90
C LEU A 107 -2.45 -1.42 4.42
N LEU A 108 -2.71 -0.48 3.53
CA LEU A 108 -2.54 -0.66 2.09
C LEU A 108 -1.10 -0.42 1.71
N MET A 109 -0.54 -1.34 0.94
CA MET A 109 0.83 -1.30 0.44
C MET A 109 0.87 -1.81 -1.00
N PRO A 110 1.76 -1.29 -1.87
CA PRO A 110 2.04 -1.92 -3.15
C PRO A 110 2.42 -3.39 -2.97
N GLU A 111 2.00 -4.28 -3.88
CA GLU A 111 2.29 -5.73 -3.74
C GLU A 111 3.79 -6.02 -3.60
N ILE A 112 4.64 -5.23 -4.24
CA ILE A 112 6.10 -5.35 -4.14
C ILE A 112 6.62 -5.04 -2.73
N SER A 113 5.91 -4.24 -1.95
CA SER A 113 6.28 -3.86 -0.58
C SER A 113 5.81 -4.88 0.46
N LEU A 114 4.90 -5.78 0.09
CA LEU A 114 4.41 -6.89 0.94
C LEU A 114 5.42 -8.04 1.02
N THR A 115 6.65 -7.73 1.40
CA THR A 115 7.72 -8.71 1.51
C THR A 115 7.55 -9.62 2.72
N PRO A 116 8.13 -10.84 2.72
CA PRO A 116 8.11 -11.71 3.90
C PRO A 116 8.75 -11.05 5.13
N GLN A 117 9.69 -10.14 4.94
CA GLN A 117 10.30 -9.37 6.03
C GLN A 117 9.30 -8.40 6.66
N MET A 118 8.54 -7.67 5.83
CA MET A 118 7.48 -6.77 6.32
C MET A 118 6.38 -7.55 7.04
N GLN A 119 5.95 -8.68 6.48
CA GLN A 119 4.98 -9.56 7.11
C GLN A 119 5.45 -9.99 8.51
N LYS A 120 6.66 -10.56 8.63
CA LYS A 120 7.23 -10.97 9.93
C LYS A 120 7.33 -9.81 10.94
N ARG A 121 7.64 -8.61 10.44
CA ARG A 121 7.71 -7.40 11.28
C ARG A 121 6.35 -7.06 11.88
N LEU A 122 5.30 -7.08 11.07
CA LEU A 122 3.93 -6.79 11.52
C LEU A 122 3.38 -7.93 12.40
N GLU A 123 3.64 -9.19 12.06
CA GLU A 123 3.25 -10.36 12.87
C GLU A 123 3.90 -10.35 14.26
N LYS A 124 5.15 -9.86 14.35
CA LYS A 124 5.82 -9.72 15.65
C LYS A 124 5.10 -8.73 16.59
N VAL A 125 4.43 -7.73 16.02
CA VAL A 125 3.71 -6.71 16.80
C VAL A 125 2.27 -7.15 17.08
N PHE A 126 1.56 -7.60 16.05
CA PHE A 126 0.10 -7.82 16.10
C PHE A 126 -0.29 -9.30 16.26
N GLY A 127 0.70 -10.20 16.29
CA GLY A 127 0.47 -11.63 16.53
C GLY A 127 -0.51 -12.24 15.55
N LYS A 128 -1.54 -12.87 16.08
CA LYS A 128 -2.60 -13.54 15.30
C LYS A 128 -3.68 -12.57 14.79
N SER A 129 -3.70 -11.35 15.28
CA SER A 129 -4.72 -10.36 14.92
C SER A 129 -4.45 -9.66 13.57
N ILE A 130 -3.33 -10.00 12.91
CA ILE A 130 -3.02 -9.52 11.55
C ILE A 130 -3.17 -10.63 10.52
N ALA A 131 -3.62 -10.24 9.32
CA ALA A 131 -3.51 -11.07 8.13
C ALA A 131 -2.98 -10.27 6.93
N ILE A 132 -2.27 -10.97 6.04
CA ILE A 132 -1.77 -10.40 4.79
C ILE A 132 -2.74 -10.77 3.67
N TRP A 133 -3.14 -9.77 2.87
CA TRP A 133 -4.10 -9.94 1.78
C TRP A 133 -3.51 -9.50 0.44
N HIS A 134 -3.36 -10.46 -0.47
CA HIS A 134 -2.88 -10.21 -1.84
C HIS A 134 -3.43 -11.27 -2.82
N SER A 135 -3.18 -11.07 -4.11
CA SER A 135 -3.74 -11.92 -5.18
C SER A 135 -3.28 -13.39 -5.12
N LYS A 136 -2.10 -13.66 -4.58
CA LYS A 136 -1.44 -14.99 -4.60
C LYS A 136 -1.78 -15.90 -3.41
N ILE A 137 -2.59 -15.47 -2.44
CA ILE A 137 -2.98 -16.34 -1.31
C ILE A 137 -3.98 -17.40 -1.75
N THR A 138 -3.87 -18.59 -1.16
CA THR A 138 -4.73 -19.73 -1.51
C THR A 138 -6.19 -19.48 -1.14
N LYS A 139 -7.14 -20.16 -1.81
CA LYS A 139 -8.57 -20.04 -1.52
C LYS A 139 -8.88 -20.35 -0.04
N LYS A 140 -8.35 -21.44 0.49
CA LYS A 140 -8.51 -21.81 1.90
C LYS A 140 -8.04 -20.70 2.86
N LYS A 141 -6.87 -20.10 2.57
CA LYS A 141 -6.36 -19.02 3.40
C LYS A 141 -7.20 -17.74 3.31
N LYS A 142 -7.79 -17.46 2.13
CA LYS A 142 -8.76 -16.37 1.99
C LYS A 142 -9.98 -16.58 2.87
N GLU A 143 -10.56 -17.77 2.84
CA GLU A 143 -11.72 -18.14 3.67
C GLU A 143 -11.41 -18.00 5.17
N GLU A 144 -10.24 -18.48 5.63
CA GLU A 144 -9.80 -18.32 7.03
C GLU A 144 -9.67 -16.83 7.41
N ILE A 145 -9.09 -15.99 6.53
CA ILE A 145 -8.93 -14.55 6.78
C ILE A 145 -10.29 -13.86 6.83
N LEU A 146 -11.18 -14.16 5.90
CA LEU A 146 -12.52 -13.57 5.85
C LEU A 146 -13.33 -13.92 7.09
N LYS A 147 -13.32 -15.18 7.48
CA LYS A 147 -13.97 -15.64 8.70
C LYS A 147 -13.39 -14.91 9.92
N GLY A 148 -12.06 -14.89 10.08
CA GLY A 148 -11.41 -14.22 11.20
C GLY A 148 -11.66 -12.70 11.23
N LEU A 149 -11.78 -12.05 10.05
CA LEU A 149 -12.11 -10.64 9.95
C LEU A 149 -13.55 -10.34 10.42
N GLN A 150 -14.51 -11.17 10.00
CA GLN A 150 -15.92 -11.04 10.38
C GLN A 150 -16.14 -11.42 11.85
N GLU A 151 -15.48 -12.45 12.37
CA GLU A 151 -15.52 -12.84 13.78
C GLU A 151 -14.82 -11.84 14.72
N GLY A 152 -13.96 -10.96 14.19
CA GLY A 152 -13.19 -10.00 14.98
C GLY A 152 -11.87 -10.53 15.55
N SER A 153 -11.46 -11.77 15.24
CA SER A 153 -10.15 -12.32 15.61
C SER A 153 -9.01 -11.72 14.76
N ILE A 154 -9.27 -11.38 13.48
CA ILE A 154 -8.37 -10.59 12.65
C ILE A 154 -8.85 -9.14 12.66
N ARG A 155 -7.97 -8.24 13.09
CA ARG A 155 -8.29 -6.83 13.31
C ARG A 155 -7.47 -5.89 12.43
N LEU A 156 -6.34 -6.37 11.90
CA LEU A 156 -5.49 -5.66 10.95
C LEU A 156 -5.37 -6.47 9.66
N ILE A 157 -5.68 -5.85 8.54
CA ILE A 157 -5.34 -6.37 7.22
C ILE A 157 -4.22 -5.50 6.64
N ALA A 158 -3.07 -6.12 6.37
CA ALA A 158 -2.04 -5.52 5.52
C ALA A 158 -2.14 -6.13 4.13
N GLY A 159 -2.31 -5.30 3.09
CA GLY A 159 -2.60 -5.85 1.79
C GLY A 159 -2.49 -4.87 0.63
N ALA A 160 -2.64 -5.42 -0.57
CA ALA A 160 -2.75 -4.66 -1.80
C ALA A 160 -4.15 -4.00 -1.92
N ARG A 161 -4.38 -3.29 -3.01
CA ARG A 161 -5.63 -2.54 -3.28
C ARG A 161 -6.93 -3.29 -3.00
N SER A 162 -6.96 -4.61 -3.23
CA SER A 162 -8.16 -5.44 -2.99
C SER A 162 -8.51 -5.61 -1.51
N ALA A 163 -7.60 -5.34 -0.59
CA ALA A 163 -7.88 -5.35 0.84
C ALA A 163 -8.92 -4.31 1.24
N LEU A 164 -9.11 -3.24 0.45
CA LEU A 164 -10.09 -2.19 0.73
C LEU A 164 -11.54 -2.69 0.69
N PHE A 165 -11.81 -3.80 0.00
CA PHE A 165 -13.15 -4.31 -0.29
C PHE A 165 -13.57 -5.50 0.58
N LEU A 166 -12.86 -5.75 1.66
CA LEU A 166 -13.18 -6.83 2.59
C LEU A 166 -14.31 -6.43 3.55
N PRO A 167 -15.00 -7.40 4.15
CA PRO A 167 -16.12 -7.15 5.06
C PRO A 167 -15.64 -6.71 6.45
N TYR A 168 -15.31 -5.43 6.59
CA TYR A 168 -14.93 -4.82 7.87
C TYR A 168 -16.16 -4.41 8.67
N SER A 169 -16.38 -5.00 9.84
CA SER A 169 -17.51 -4.68 10.71
C SER A 169 -17.30 -3.38 11.51
N ASN A 170 -16.06 -3.06 11.90
CA ASN A 170 -15.76 -1.86 12.70
C ASN A 170 -14.45 -1.18 12.28
N LEU A 171 -14.35 -0.78 11.01
CA LEU A 171 -13.17 -0.11 10.48
C LEU A 171 -12.97 1.27 11.16
N GLY A 172 -11.75 1.57 11.59
CA GLY A 172 -11.39 2.83 12.23
C GLY A 172 -10.34 3.64 11.48
N VAL A 173 -9.38 2.96 10.84
CA VAL A 173 -8.28 3.63 10.15
C VAL A 173 -7.91 2.94 8.85
N ILE A 174 -7.58 3.74 7.85
CA ILE A 174 -6.98 3.31 6.60
C ILE A 174 -5.61 3.99 6.50
N VAL A 175 -4.56 3.20 6.40
CA VAL A 175 -3.21 3.67 6.08
C VAL A 175 -2.89 3.28 4.65
N VAL A 176 -2.42 4.23 3.83
CA VAL A 176 -2.02 4.01 2.44
C VAL A 176 -0.54 4.36 2.33
N ASP A 177 0.31 3.36 2.33
CA ASP A 177 1.75 3.56 2.13
C ASP A 177 2.09 3.69 0.66
N GLU A 178 3.12 4.49 0.34
CA GLU A 178 3.52 4.86 -1.03
C GLU A 178 2.31 5.31 -1.89
N GLU A 179 1.59 6.34 -1.39
CA GLU A 179 0.31 6.83 -1.93
C GLU A 179 0.35 7.23 -3.40
N HIS A 180 1.55 7.47 -3.93
CA HIS A 180 1.81 7.84 -5.31
C HIS A 180 1.91 6.66 -6.27
N ASP A 181 1.97 5.41 -5.74
CA ASP A 181 2.23 4.22 -6.56
C ASP A 181 1.08 3.95 -7.55
N ASP A 182 1.44 3.74 -8.81
CA ASP A 182 0.48 3.51 -9.90
C ASP A 182 -0.32 2.20 -9.72
N SER A 183 0.17 1.24 -8.93
CA SER A 183 -0.53 -0.01 -8.65
C SER A 183 -1.86 0.18 -7.91
N TYR A 184 -2.07 1.37 -7.31
CA TYR A 184 -3.36 1.72 -6.70
C TYR A 184 -4.46 2.03 -7.73
N LYS A 185 -4.11 2.24 -9.00
CA LYS A 185 -5.09 2.33 -10.09
C LYS A 185 -5.44 0.92 -10.58
N SER A 186 -6.74 0.63 -10.70
CA SER A 186 -7.20 -0.63 -11.27
C SER A 186 -7.17 -0.56 -12.81
N ASP A 187 -6.53 -1.54 -13.44
CA ASP A 187 -6.52 -1.70 -14.90
C ASP A 187 -7.80 -2.35 -15.43
N SER A 188 -8.46 -3.16 -14.61
CA SER A 188 -9.73 -3.80 -14.91
C SER A 188 -10.92 -3.00 -14.37
N LYS A 189 -12.11 -3.23 -14.91
CA LYS A 189 -13.37 -2.65 -14.40
C LYS A 189 -13.73 -3.24 -13.03
N PRO A 190 -14.26 -2.37 -12.15
CA PRO A 190 -14.31 -0.92 -12.22
C PRO A 190 -12.90 -0.32 -12.08
N ARG A 191 -12.57 0.67 -12.91
CA ARG A 191 -11.24 1.29 -12.96
C ARG A 191 -11.05 2.30 -11.84
N PHE A 192 -11.28 1.89 -10.60
CA PHE A 192 -11.14 2.75 -9.42
C PHE A 192 -9.67 3.07 -9.11
N HIS A 193 -9.45 4.13 -8.34
CA HIS A 193 -8.18 4.46 -7.73
C HIS A 193 -8.30 4.28 -6.22
N THR A 194 -7.52 3.37 -5.64
CA THR A 194 -7.64 2.96 -4.24
C THR A 194 -7.44 4.12 -3.27
N LYS A 195 -6.45 4.99 -3.50
CA LYS A 195 -6.23 6.19 -2.69
C LYS A 195 -7.45 7.11 -2.70
N ASP A 196 -7.98 7.43 -3.88
CA ASP A 196 -9.12 8.34 -3.99
C ASP A 196 -10.36 7.75 -3.31
N LEU A 197 -10.55 6.43 -3.45
CA LEU A 197 -11.62 5.72 -2.78
C LEU A 197 -11.42 5.71 -1.26
N SER A 198 -10.19 5.54 -0.76
CA SER A 198 -9.88 5.64 0.67
C SER A 198 -10.17 7.04 1.23
N ILE A 199 -9.87 8.11 0.45
CA ILE A 199 -10.21 9.49 0.80
C ILE A 199 -11.74 9.67 0.92
N TYR A 200 -12.48 9.13 -0.06
CA TYR A 200 -13.94 9.18 -0.05
C TYR A 200 -14.52 8.42 1.16
N MET A 201 -14.06 7.20 1.41
CA MET A 201 -14.50 6.36 2.53
C MET A 201 -14.22 7.04 3.87
N ALA A 202 -13.02 7.57 4.06
CA ALA A 202 -12.63 8.26 5.28
C ALA A 202 -13.54 9.45 5.58
N LYS A 203 -13.83 10.26 4.56
CA LYS A 203 -14.74 11.40 4.69
C LYS A 203 -16.19 10.99 4.94
N LYS A 204 -16.66 9.95 4.24
CA LYS A 204 -18.06 9.51 4.29
C LYS A 204 -18.41 8.81 5.60
N PHE A 205 -17.49 8.02 6.15
CA PHE A 205 -17.72 7.16 7.31
C PHE A 205 -16.94 7.58 8.55
N ASP A 206 -16.41 8.78 8.56
CA ASP A 206 -15.64 9.36 9.67
C ASP A 206 -14.47 8.47 10.12
N LEU A 207 -13.74 7.88 9.15
CA LEU A 207 -12.55 7.09 9.40
C LEU A 207 -11.31 7.98 9.44
N GLN A 208 -10.29 7.56 10.17
CA GLN A 208 -8.98 8.16 10.04
C GLN A 208 -8.30 7.66 8.76
N LEU A 209 -7.71 8.57 7.99
CA LEU A 209 -6.88 8.27 6.82
C LEU A 209 -5.48 8.81 6.99
N VAL A 210 -4.50 7.92 6.88
CA VAL A 210 -3.09 8.28 6.84
C VAL A 210 -2.53 7.89 5.48
N LEU A 211 -2.13 8.88 4.70
CA LEU A 211 -1.34 8.66 3.49
C LEU A 211 0.14 8.77 3.83
N GLY A 212 0.98 7.99 3.19
CA GLY A 212 2.42 8.07 3.39
C GLY A 212 3.20 7.90 2.11
N SER A 213 4.27 8.66 1.96
CA SER A 213 5.18 8.54 0.82
C SER A 213 6.49 9.27 1.07
N ALA A 214 7.54 8.81 0.38
CA ALA A 214 8.79 9.54 0.22
C ALA A 214 8.76 10.48 -1.01
N THR A 215 7.90 10.18 -1.98
CA THR A 215 7.72 10.92 -3.24
C THR A 215 6.24 11.27 -3.41
N VAL A 216 5.80 12.27 -2.66
CA VAL A 216 4.39 12.63 -2.56
C VAL A 216 3.83 13.12 -3.89
N SER A 217 2.63 12.65 -4.25
CA SER A 217 1.91 13.17 -5.41
C SER A 217 1.53 14.66 -5.20
N SER A 218 1.63 15.47 -6.25
CA SER A 218 1.29 16.89 -6.18
C SER A 218 -0.14 17.12 -5.69
N SER A 219 -1.07 16.27 -6.09
CA SER A 219 -2.47 16.37 -5.64
C SER A 219 -2.63 16.17 -4.13
N SER A 220 -1.90 15.23 -3.54
CA SER A 220 -1.93 15.00 -2.09
C SER A 220 -1.22 16.12 -1.33
N PHE A 221 -0.08 16.58 -1.85
CA PHE A 221 0.68 17.67 -1.25
C PHE A 221 -0.12 18.97 -1.11
N PHE A 222 -0.92 19.32 -2.12
CA PHE A 222 -1.71 20.55 -2.10
C PHE A 222 -3.05 20.44 -1.36
N LYS A 223 -3.63 19.24 -1.26
CA LYS A 223 -5.01 19.07 -0.76
C LYS A 223 -5.10 18.52 0.65
N ILE A 224 -4.06 17.84 1.13
CA ILE A 224 -4.08 17.12 2.40
C ILE A 224 -3.04 17.72 3.33
N PRO A 225 -3.41 18.05 4.59
CA PRO A 225 -2.45 18.52 5.57
C PRO A 225 -1.36 17.47 5.79
N PHE A 226 -0.10 17.89 5.81
CA PHE A 226 1.02 16.97 5.91
C PHE A 226 1.99 17.30 7.03
N PHE A 227 2.66 16.28 7.54
CA PHE A 227 3.83 16.37 8.39
C PHE A 227 5.06 15.89 7.63
N ARG A 228 6.13 16.69 7.64
CA ARG A 228 7.41 16.29 7.05
C ARG A 228 8.28 15.61 8.09
N LEU A 229 8.64 14.35 7.84
CA LEU A 229 9.58 13.57 8.64
C LEU A 229 10.88 13.42 7.81
N ASP A 230 11.90 14.20 8.12
CA ASP A 230 13.14 14.30 7.36
C ASP A 230 14.37 13.70 8.09
N GLU A 231 14.23 13.34 9.36
CA GLU A 231 15.24 12.61 10.10
C GLU A 231 15.30 11.16 9.61
N THR A 232 16.43 10.75 9.05
CA THR A 232 16.68 9.36 8.67
C THR A 232 17.60 8.68 9.67
N TYR A 233 17.34 7.38 9.93
CA TYR A 233 18.17 6.59 10.85
C TYR A 233 19.62 6.49 10.38
N HIS A 234 19.84 6.41 9.06
CA HIS A 234 21.16 6.42 8.44
C HIS A 234 21.39 7.72 7.72
N GLN A 235 22.31 8.53 8.21
CA GLN A 235 22.78 9.72 7.50
C GLN A 235 23.87 9.31 6.50
N THR A 236 23.59 9.50 5.21
CA THR A 236 24.55 9.26 4.12
C THR A 236 24.89 10.59 3.44
N LYS A 237 26.18 10.81 3.16
CA LYS A 237 26.59 11.92 2.30
C LYS A 237 26.19 11.59 0.86
N LYS A 238 25.38 12.46 0.26
CA LYS A 238 24.93 12.32 -1.13
C LYS A 238 25.70 13.30 -2.01
N TYR A 239 26.27 12.82 -3.09
CA TYR A 239 26.94 13.62 -4.10
C TYR A 239 26.14 13.51 -5.41
N TYR A 240 25.83 14.64 -6.01
CA TYR A 240 25.09 14.69 -7.27
C TYR A 240 26.01 15.16 -8.37
N SER A 241 25.98 14.50 -9.51
CA SER A 241 26.63 14.98 -10.74
C SER A 241 25.67 14.80 -11.89
N PHE A 242 25.60 15.83 -12.72
CA PHE A 242 24.76 15.83 -13.92
C PHE A 242 25.64 15.69 -15.13
N GLU A 243 25.21 14.92 -16.09
CA GLU A 243 25.84 14.77 -17.39
C GLU A 243 24.78 15.03 -18.46
N ASP A 244 25.03 16.03 -19.30
CA ASP A 244 24.22 16.31 -20.48
C ASP A 244 24.74 15.46 -21.63
N SER A 245 23.97 14.43 -22.00
CA SER A 245 24.34 13.46 -23.04
C SER A 245 23.08 12.97 -23.75
N GLU A 246 23.15 12.92 -25.07
CA GLU A 246 22.10 12.30 -25.89
C GLU A 246 22.01 10.77 -25.68
N ALA A 247 23.07 10.15 -25.18
CA ALA A 247 23.12 8.73 -24.90
C ALA A 247 22.67 8.43 -23.47
N ASN A 248 21.85 7.38 -23.26
CA ASN A 248 21.41 6.93 -21.95
C ASN A 248 22.57 6.58 -21.01
N LEU A 249 23.70 6.11 -21.55
CA LEU A 249 24.94 5.86 -20.85
C LEU A 249 26.09 6.44 -21.66
N SER A 250 26.61 7.59 -21.24
CA SER A 250 27.80 8.17 -21.86
C SER A 250 29.07 7.42 -21.43
N LEU A 251 30.15 7.55 -22.20
CA LEU A 251 31.45 6.95 -21.85
C LEU A 251 31.95 7.43 -20.48
N LYS A 252 31.65 8.66 -20.07
CA LYS A 252 32.02 9.16 -18.75
C LYS A 252 31.22 8.50 -17.63
N VAL A 253 29.94 8.18 -17.87
CA VAL A 253 29.12 7.43 -16.89
C VAL A 253 29.64 6.02 -16.77
N ILE A 254 29.98 5.37 -17.89
CA ILE A 254 30.57 4.02 -17.89
C ILE A 254 31.91 4.01 -17.14
N ASP A 255 32.80 4.98 -17.37
CA ASP A 255 34.07 5.11 -16.64
C ASP A 255 33.86 5.26 -15.14
N LYS A 256 32.90 6.08 -14.72
CA LYS A 256 32.52 6.22 -13.29
C LYS A 256 32.02 4.88 -12.71
N ILE A 257 31.17 4.15 -13.43
CA ILE A 257 30.68 2.85 -13.03
C ILE A 257 31.85 1.89 -12.84
N THR A 258 32.73 1.77 -13.82
CA THR A 258 33.91 0.90 -13.77
C THR A 258 34.79 1.25 -12.57
N LYS A 259 35.18 2.52 -12.40
CA LYS A 259 36.00 2.97 -11.26
C LYS A 259 35.36 2.68 -9.92
N THR A 260 34.03 2.80 -9.83
CA THR A 260 33.31 2.49 -8.57
C THR A 260 33.34 1.01 -8.26
N ILE A 261 33.18 0.14 -9.26
CA ILE A 261 33.25 -1.31 -9.11
C ILE A 261 34.68 -1.73 -8.75
N ASP A 262 35.70 -1.19 -9.46
CA ASP A 262 37.11 -1.50 -9.21
C ASP A 262 37.58 -1.08 -7.82
N SER A 263 36.93 -0.07 -7.23
CA SER A 263 37.15 0.34 -5.83
C SER A 263 36.43 -0.54 -4.79
N GLY A 264 35.77 -1.63 -5.20
CA GLY A 264 35.04 -2.56 -4.34
C GLY A 264 33.66 -2.07 -3.88
N ASN A 265 33.14 -1.01 -4.49
CA ASN A 265 31.81 -0.45 -4.17
C ASN A 265 30.72 -1.00 -5.12
N GLN A 266 29.48 -0.86 -4.71
CA GLN A 266 28.32 -1.28 -5.50
C GLN A 266 27.79 -0.15 -6.37
N VAL A 267 27.26 -0.50 -7.54
CA VAL A 267 26.63 0.44 -8.48
C VAL A 267 25.22 -0.06 -8.80
N ILE A 268 24.25 0.87 -8.73
CA ILE A 268 22.89 0.62 -9.22
C ILE A 268 22.68 1.51 -10.43
N VAL A 269 22.36 0.90 -11.57
CA VAL A 269 21.99 1.64 -12.78
C VAL A 269 20.47 1.55 -12.94
N PHE A 270 19.82 2.69 -12.90
CA PHE A 270 18.39 2.78 -13.14
C PHE A 270 18.15 3.38 -14.53
N LEU A 271 17.42 2.65 -15.36
CA LEU A 271 16.95 3.12 -16.65
C LEU A 271 15.41 3.19 -16.65
N PRO A 272 14.79 4.26 -17.10
CA PRO A 272 13.34 4.46 -17.02
C PRO A 272 12.54 3.56 -17.97
N THR A 273 13.21 2.72 -18.74
CA THR A 273 12.59 1.88 -19.75
C THR A 273 12.90 0.41 -19.49
N ARG A 274 11.85 -0.44 -19.46
CA ARG A 274 12.05 -1.90 -19.51
C ARG A 274 12.49 -2.27 -20.92
N ALA A 275 13.77 -2.63 -21.09
CA ALA A 275 14.34 -3.24 -22.29
C ALA A 275 13.79 -2.65 -23.61
N ASN A 276 14.05 -1.38 -23.88
CA ASN A 276 13.69 -0.78 -25.17
C ASN A 276 14.52 -1.34 -26.35
N PHE A 277 15.54 -2.14 -26.05
CA PHE A 277 16.34 -2.79 -27.05
C PHE A 277 16.11 -4.29 -26.99
N LYS A 278 15.39 -4.82 -27.99
CA LYS A 278 15.21 -6.26 -28.14
C LYS A 278 16.51 -6.98 -28.50
N TYR A 279 17.48 -6.24 -29.04
CA TYR A 279 18.80 -6.75 -29.43
C TYR A 279 19.79 -5.60 -29.57
N GLN A 280 21.05 -5.91 -29.33
CA GLN A 280 22.16 -5.02 -29.57
C GLN A 280 22.89 -5.53 -30.85
N ILE A 281 23.10 -4.64 -31.79
CA ILE A 281 23.77 -4.98 -33.08
C ILE A 281 25.12 -4.29 -33.11
N CYS A 282 26.15 -5.05 -33.47
CA CYS A 282 27.48 -4.48 -33.77
C CYS A 282 27.39 -3.59 -35.01
N THR A 283 27.74 -2.30 -34.88
CA THR A 283 27.71 -1.35 -35.99
C THR A 283 28.70 -1.67 -37.12
N THR A 284 29.73 -2.47 -36.82
CA THR A 284 30.77 -2.84 -37.81
C THR A 284 30.43 -4.12 -38.60
N CYS A 285 29.86 -5.13 -37.98
CA CYS A 285 29.61 -6.42 -38.63
C CYS A 285 28.14 -6.85 -38.65
N GLY A 286 27.22 -6.07 -38.09
CA GLY A 286 25.78 -6.37 -38.10
C GLY A 286 25.34 -7.55 -37.21
N LYS A 287 26.24 -8.19 -36.48
CA LYS A 287 25.89 -9.33 -35.61
C LYS A 287 25.15 -8.85 -34.36
N SER A 288 24.07 -9.52 -34.01
CA SER A 288 23.38 -9.31 -32.72
C SER A 288 24.23 -9.92 -31.59
N VAL A 289 24.25 -9.21 -30.47
CA VAL A 289 24.80 -9.71 -29.21
C VAL A 289 23.69 -10.42 -28.47
N GLU A 290 23.85 -11.71 -28.22
CA GLU A 290 22.91 -12.53 -27.47
C GLU A 290 23.31 -12.57 -26.00
N CYS A 291 22.32 -12.60 -25.11
CA CYS A 291 22.58 -12.76 -23.68
C CYS A 291 23.12 -14.17 -23.42
N PRO A 292 24.28 -14.33 -22.77
CA PRO A 292 24.86 -15.66 -22.55
C PRO A 292 24.08 -16.50 -21.51
N TYR A 293 23.05 -15.90 -20.85
CA TYR A 293 22.30 -16.54 -19.76
C TYR A 293 20.83 -16.78 -20.09
N CYS A 294 20.31 -16.27 -21.20
CA CYS A 294 18.95 -16.48 -21.67
C CYS A 294 18.89 -16.56 -23.20
#